data_e2990d724ee262ca55f0a1e969e8eedd
#
_entry.id   e2990d724ee262ca55f0a1e969e8eedd
#
_cell.length_a   1.000
_cell.length_b   1.000
_cell.length_c   1.000
_cell.angle_alpha   90.00
_cell.angle_beta   90.00
_cell.angle_gamma   90.00
#
_symmetry.space_group_name_H-M   'P 1'
#
loop_
_entity.id
_entity.type
_entity.pdbx_description
1 polymer ?
#
loop_
_entity_poly.entity_id
_entity_poly.type
_entity_poly.pdbx_seq_one_letter_code
_entity_poly.pdbx_strand_id
1 'polypeptide(L)'
;MMIKSKFLAAAVALGCAGVTFAQKGETVKMVRIDPLTGLLGPVGVSQIKGYQFFAEKFSGAGNPAGVKFQITAIDNKLSPAESLNALKAAIDQGARYIIQGNGSSVALALTDAVTKHNERNPGKEVIYLNDSAVDPDLTNSKCSYWHFRFDADTSMKMEAMSSFMVDQKDIKKIYILGQ
;
A
#
# COMPACT_ATOMS: atom_id res chain seq x y z
N MET A 1 -32.16 -48.21 -44.07
CA MET A 1 -30.79 -48.43 -43.59
C MET A 1 -30.44 -47.32 -42.63
N MET A 2 -30.60 -47.60 -41.34
CA MET A 2 -30.43 -46.62 -40.26
C MET A 2 -28.96 -46.58 -39.82
N ILE A 3 -28.29 -45.46 -39.94
CA ILE A 3 -27.00 -45.24 -39.30
C ILE A 3 -27.17 -44.19 -38.21
N LYS A 4 -26.91 -44.64 -36.98
CA LYS A 4 -27.13 -43.96 -35.74
C LYS A 4 -26.11 -42.82 -35.53
N SER A 5 -26.57 -41.60 -35.36
CA SER A 5 -25.80 -40.49 -34.82
C SER A 5 -25.65 -40.65 -33.31
N LYS A 6 -24.47 -41.05 -32.87
CA LYS A 6 -24.05 -41.02 -31.45
C LYS A 6 -22.62 -40.52 -31.33
N PHE A 7 -22.37 -39.28 -31.60
CA PHE A 7 -21.11 -38.63 -31.21
C PHE A 7 -21.32 -37.11 -31.28
N LEU A 8 -21.98 -36.53 -30.29
CA LEU A 8 -21.87 -35.07 -29.99
C LEU A 8 -22.38 -34.75 -28.60
N ALA A 9 -21.71 -35.24 -27.56
CA ALA A 9 -22.04 -34.89 -26.19
C ALA A 9 -20.84 -35.05 -25.23
N ALA A 10 -19.62 -34.67 -25.64
CA ALA A 10 -18.44 -34.79 -24.77
C ALA A 10 -17.40 -33.65 -24.93
N ALA A 11 -17.81 -32.42 -25.24
CA ALA A 11 -16.87 -31.34 -25.47
C ALA A 11 -17.28 -29.99 -24.83
N VAL A 12 -18.07 -29.95 -23.77
CA VAL A 12 -18.45 -28.67 -23.11
C VAL A 12 -18.15 -28.66 -21.61
N ALA A 13 -17.34 -29.53 -21.09
CA ALA A 13 -17.02 -29.58 -19.64
C ALA A 13 -15.61 -29.20 -19.25
N LEU A 14 -14.85 -28.45 -20.05
CA LEU A 14 -13.46 -28.05 -19.72
C LEU A 14 -13.21 -26.52 -19.77
N GLY A 15 -14.20 -25.70 -19.57
CA GLY A 15 -14.08 -24.24 -19.73
C GLY A 15 -14.23 -23.38 -18.48
N CYS A 16 -14.30 -23.90 -17.27
CA CYS A 16 -14.54 -23.12 -16.06
C CYS A 16 -13.64 -23.51 -14.87
N ALA A 17 -12.35 -23.67 -15.08
CA ALA A 17 -11.40 -23.91 -13.99
C ALA A 17 -10.32 -22.81 -13.93
N GLY A 18 -10.70 -21.56 -14.12
CA GLY A 18 -9.82 -20.38 -13.96
C GLY A 18 -10.21 -19.50 -12.80
N VAL A 19 -10.82 -20.05 -11.74
CA VAL A 19 -10.91 -19.34 -10.46
C VAL A 19 -9.57 -19.58 -9.77
N THR A 20 -8.64 -18.63 -9.89
CA THR A 20 -7.48 -18.58 -9.01
C THR A 20 -7.98 -18.42 -7.58
N PHE A 21 -8.15 -19.53 -6.89
CA PHE A 21 -8.24 -19.52 -5.45
C PHE A 21 -6.94 -18.88 -4.93
N ALA A 22 -7.06 -17.81 -4.16
CA ALA A 22 -5.96 -17.36 -3.31
C ALA A 22 -5.39 -18.61 -2.63
N GLN A 23 -4.13 -18.92 -2.91
CA GLN A 23 -3.57 -20.21 -2.51
C GLN A 23 -3.61 -20.27 -0.99
N LYS A 24 -4.33 -21.24 -0.46
CA LYS A 24 -4.43 -21.48 0.98
C LYS A 24 -3.02 -21.61 1.56
N GLY A 25 -2.64 -20.67 2.44
CA GLY A 25 -1.32 -20.65 3.05
C GLY A 25 -0.24 -19.84 2.33
N GLU A 26 -0.59 -19.02 1.33
CA GLU A 26 0.36 -18.09 0.69
C GLU A 26 0.96 -17.12 1.69
N THR A 27 2.25 -16.79 1.51
CA THR A 27 2.91 -15.73 2.28
C THR A 27 2.92 -14.43 1.46
N VAL A 28 2.18 -13.43 1.92
CA VAL A 28 2.17 -12.08 1.36
C VAL A 28 3.33 -11.28 1.96
N LYS A 29 4.29 -10.92 1.12
CA LYS A 29 5.43 -10.09 1.51
C LYS A 29 5.08 -8.62 1.34
N MET A 30 5.19 -7.87 2.42
CA MET A 30 4.99 -6.43 2.46
C MET A 30 6.27 -5.75 2.98
N VAL A 31 6.69 -4.67 2.36
CA VAL A 31 7.88 -3.93 2.79
C VAL A 31 7.48 -2.51 3.14
N ARG A 32 7.80 -2.09 4.37
CA ARG A 32 7.67 -0.71 4.80
C ARG A 32 8.95 0.05 4.49
N ILE A 33 8.85 1.15 3.75
CA ILE A 33 9.96 2.05 3.39
C ILE A 33 9.74 3.37 4.13
N ASP A 34 10.33 3.51 5.30
CA ASP A 34 10.14 4.69 6.16
C ASP A 34 11.41 5.01 6.95
N PRO A 35 11.55 6.21 7.51
CA PRO A 35 12.71 6.53 8.34
C PRO A 35 12.72 5.67 9.61
N LEU A 36 13.76 4.89 9.80
CA LEU A 36 14.01 4.11 11.02
C LEU A 36 15.12 4.74 11.87
N THR A 37 15.81 5.75 11.32
CA THR A 37 16.86 6.54 11.96
C THR A 37 16.58 8.03 11.82
N GLY A 38 17.36 8.86 12.52
CA GLY A 38 17.21 10.32 12.50
C GLY A 38 15.97 10.82 13.25
N LEU A 39 15.53 12.03 12.92
CA LEU A 39 14.48 12.75 13.64
C LEU A 39 13.15 11.98 13.68
N LEU A 40 12.75 11.38 12.59
CA LEU A 40 11.52 10.58 12.49
C LEU A 40 11.73 9.08 12.73
N GLY A 41 12.94 8.66 13.10
CA GLY A 41 13.23 7.26 13.42
C GLY A 41 12.30 6.64 14.47
N PRO A 42 12.05 7.30 15.62
CA PRO A 42 11.11 6.77 16.62
C PRO A 42 9.69 6.56 16.08
N VAL A 43 9.23 7.43 15.17
CA VAL A 43 7.92 7.31 14.52
C VAL A 43 7.88 6.07 13.64
N GLY A 44 8.84 5.92 12.71
CA GLY A 44 8.90 4.77 11.82
C GLY A 44 9.06 3.44 12.56
N VAL A 45 9.90 3.41 13.61
CA VAL A 45 10.06 2.21 14.46
C VAL A 45 8.77 1.86 15.20
N SER A 46 8.01 2.84 15.69
CA SER A 46 6.71 2.60 16.32
C SER A 46 5.69 2.03 15.32
N GLN A 47 5.64 2.63 14.14
CA GLN A 47 4.72 2.21 13.09
C GLN A 47 5.01 0.76 12.62
N ILE A 48 6.28 0.41 12.37
CA ILE A 48 6.60 -0.96 11.93
C ILE A 48 6.22 -2.02 12.98
N LYS A 49 6.39 -1.73 14.27
CA LYS A 49 5.96 -2.62 15.35
C LYS A 49 4.43 -2.84 15.32
N GLY A 50 3.66 -1.79 15.08
CA GLY A 50 2.21 -1.88 14.91
C GLY A 50 1.83 -2.79 13.73
N TYR A 51 2.45 -2.60 12.58
CA TYR A 51 2.22 -3.45 11.41
C TYR A 51 2.60 -4.90 11.65
N GLN A 52 3.73 -5.17 12.31
CA GLN A 52 4.18 -6.51 12.65
C GLN A 52 3.20 -7.21 13.61
N PHE A 53 2.71 -6.49 14.62
CA PHE A 53 1.69 -7.01 15.54
C PHE A 53 0.41 -7.44 14.80
N PHE A 54 -0.10 -6.59 13.90
CA PHE A 54 -1.29 -6.95 13.13
C PHE A 54 -1.01 -8.05 12.09
N ALA A 55 0.16 -8.08 11.49
CA ALA A 55 0.56 -9.16 10.59
C ALA A 55 0.56 -10.51 11.32
N GLU A 56 1.09 -10.57 12.54
CA GLU A 56 1.06 -11.76 13.38
C GLU A 56 -0.39 -12.16 13.73
N LYS A 57 -1.19 -11.20 14.20
CA LYS A 57 -2.57 -11.42 14.61
C LYS A 57 -3.46 -11.93 13.49
N PHE A 58 -3.28 -11.45 12.27
CA PHE A 58 -4.11 -11.79 11.12
C PHE A 58 -3.50 -12.85 10.21
N SER A 59 -2.35 -13.44 10.55
CA SER A 59 -1.75 -14.52 9.79
C SER A 59 -2.32 -15.89 10.15
N GLY A 60 -2.28 -16.81 9.21
CA GLY A 60 -2.62 -18.22 9.41
C GLY A 60 -4.05 -18.40 9.93
N ALA A 61 -4.20 -18.89 11.16
CA ALA A 61 -5.51 -19.13 11.77
C ALA A 61 -6.35 -17.85 11.98
N GLY A 62 -5.72 -16.67 11.94
CA GLY A 62 -6.39 -15.38 12.02
C GLY A 62 -7.20 -14.98 10.78
N ASN A 63 -7.08 -15.74 9.68
CA ASN A 63 -7.89 -15.52 8.48
C ASN A 63 -8.33 -16.85 7.84
N PRO A 64 -9.53 -16.88 7.20
CA PRO A 64 -10.09 -18.11 6.61
C PRO A 64 -9.27 -18.69 5.46
N ALA A 65 -8.52 -17.86 4.75
CA ALA A 65 -7.67 -18.27 3.62
C ALA A 65 -6.33 -18.87 4.09
N GLY A 66 -5.98 -18.76 5.39
CA GLY A 66 -4.72 -19.22 5.94
C GLY A 66 -3.49 -18.43 5.45
N VAL A 67 -3.71 -17.24 4.89
CA VAL A 67 -2.65 -16.35 4.39
C VAL A 67 -1.75 -15.91 5.54
N LYS A 68 -0.45 -15.86 5.29
CA LYS A 68 0.54 -15.31 6.22
C LYS A 68 1.03 -13.97 5.72
N PHE A 69 1.09 -12.98 6.61
CA PHE A 69 1.63 -11.66 6.30
C PHE A 69 3.05 -11.56 6.85
N GLN A 70 3.99 -11.28 5.98
CA GLN A 70 5.38 -11.02 6.34
C GLN A 70 5.69 -9.56 6.09
N ILE A 71 5.93 -8.80 7.15
CA ILE A 71 6.24 -7.36 7.07
C ILE A 71 7.68 -7.13 7.49
N THR A 72 8.45 -6.54 6.59
CA THR A 72 9.82 -6.08 6.83
C THR A 72 9.90 -4.57 6.63
N ALA A 73 10.99 -3.95 7.08
CA ALA A 73 11.20 -2.51 6.92
C ALA A 73 12.59 -2.22 6.37
N ILE A 74 12.68 -1.15 5.56
CA ILE A 74 13.93 -0.60 5.04
C ILE A 74 13.97 0.88 5.43
N ASP A 75 15.08 1.29 6.04
CA ASP A 75 15.32 2.68 6.41
C ASP A 75 15.58 3.53 5.16
N ASN A 76 14.73 4.50 4.90
CA ASN A 76 14.88 5.45 3.82
C ASN A 76 15.51 6.79 4.25
N LYS A 77 15.80 6.98 5.53
CA LYS A 77 16.36 8.21 6.11
C LYS A 77 15.58 9.47 5.73
N LEU A 78 14.29 9.33 5.47
CA LEU A 78 13.41 10.39 4.95
C LEU A 78 13.87 10.99 3.61
N SER A 79 14.63 10.26 2.82
CA SER A 79 15.20 10.68 1.54
C SER A 79 14.45 10.04 0.36
N PRO A 80 13.97 10.83 -0.62
CA PRO A 80 13.40 10.26 -1.86
C PRO A 80 14.37 9.34 -2.59
N ALA A 81 15.65 9.69 -2.69
CA ALA A 81 16.66 8.87 -3.37
C ALA A 81 16.87 7.52 -2.69
N GLU A 82 17.02 7.50 -1.34
CA GLU A 82 17.13 6.27 -0.58
C GLU A 82 15.85 5.43 -0.67
N SER A 83 14.69 6.08 -0.77
CA SER A 83 13.41 5.39 -0.93
C SER A 83 13.29 4.67 -2.28
N LEU A 84 13.84 5.23 -3.35
CA LEU A 84 13.90 4.56 -4.67
C LEU A 84 14.84 3.35 -4.64
N ASN A 85 15.97 3.45 -3.95
CA ASN A 85 16.88 2.31 -3.75
C ASN A 85 16.19 1.21 -2.93
N ALA A 86 15.49 1.61 -1.85
CA ALA A 86 14.72 0.68 -1.01
C ALA A 86 13.58 0.00 -1.77
N LEU A 87 12.86 0.75 -2.63
CA LEU A 87 11.81 0.20 -3.49
C LEU A 87 12.37 -0.89 -4.42
N LYS A 88 13.49 -0.59 -5.08
CA LYS A 88 14.16 -1.59 -5.94
C LYS A 88 14.53 -2.84 -5.15
N ALA A 89 15.17 -2.69 -4.00
CA ALA A 89 15.55 -3.82 -3.14
C ALA A 89 14.33 -4.63 -2.67
N ALA A 90 13.22 -3.97 -2.33
CA ALA A 90 11.98 -4.62 -1.93
C ALA A 90 11.38 -5.46 -3.09
N ILE A 91 11.35 -4.92 -4.29
CA ILE A 91 10.85 -5.62 -5.49
C ILE A 91 11.74 -6.83 -5.80
N ASP A 92 13.05 -6.67 -5.75
CA ASP A 92 14.02 -7.74 -6.00
C ASP A 92 13.87 -8.90 -4.97
N GLN A 93 13.42 -8.60 -3.74
CA GLN A 93 13.07 -9.58 -2.70
C GLN A 93 11.67 -10.21 -2.87
N GLY A 94 10.95 -9.82 -3.91
CA GLY A 94 9.63 -10.35 -4.26
C GLY A 94 8.47 -9.68 -3.52
N ALA A 95 8.67 -8.51 -2.92
CA ALA A 95 7.55 -7.74 -2.37
C ALA A 95 6.63 -7.23 -3.49
N ARG A 96 5.32 -7.30 -3.24
CA ARG A 96 4.29 -6.75 -4.12
C ARG A 96 3.49 -5.63 -3.45
N TYR A 97 3.68 -5.44 -2.16
CA TYR A 97 3.02 -4.41 -1.36
C TYR A 97 4.08 -3.56 -0.67
N ILE A 98 4.10 -2.29 -1.02
CA ILE A 98 4.99 -1.29 -0.43
C ILE A 98 4.16 -0.41 0.48
N ILE A 99 4.60 -0.22 1.71
CA ILE A 99 3.95 0.65 2.70
C ILE A 99 4.90 1.82 2.96
N GLN A 100 4.39 3.03 2.93
CA GLN A 100 5.15 4.24 3.29
C GLN A 100 4.18 5.35 3.67
N GLY A 101 4.58 6.21 4.58
CA GLY A 101 3.75 7.32 5.01
C GLY A 101 4.51 8.58 5.41
N ASN A 102 5.72 8.46 5.90
CA ASN A 102 6.47 9.62 6.39
C ASN A 102 7.15 10.39 5.24
N GLY A 103 6.69 11.62 5.00
CA GLY A 103 7.26 12.52 4.00
C GLY A 103 6.55 12.46 2.65
N SER A 104 5.83 13.54 2.30
CA SER A 104 5.10 13.63 1.03
C SER A 104 6.02 13.66 -0.19
N SER A 105 7.22 14.22 -0.11
CA SER A 105 8.21 14.16 -1.19
C SER A 105 8.68 12.74 -1.49
N VAL A 106 8.81 11.90 -0.45
CA VAL A 106 9.08 10.46 -0.59
C VAL A 106 7.89 9.78 -1.27
N ALA A 107 6.67 10.05 -0.81
CA ALA A 107 5.46 9.47 -1.37
C ALA A 107 5.29 9.79 -2.86
N LEU A 108 5.54 11.02 -3.27
CA LEU A 108 5.51 11.43 -4.68
C LEU A 108 6.53 10.66 -5.52
N ALA A 109 7.77 10.53 -5.03
CA ALA A 109 8.81 9.77 -5.72
C ALA A 109 8.45 8.28 -5.86
N LEU A 110 7.93 7.66 -4.80
CA LEU A 110 7.49 6.26 -4.83
C LEU A 110 6.29 6.05 -5.75
N THR A 111 5.31 6.96 -5.75
CA THR A 111 4.14 6.90 -6.63
C THR A 111 4.56 6.86 -8.10
N ASP A 112 5.45 7.77 -8.51
CA ASP A 112 5.99 7.82 -9.88
C ASP A 112 6.80 6.55 -10.21
N ALA A 113 7.66 6.11 -9.31
CA ALA A 113 8.50 4.94 -9.53
C ALA A 113 7.69 3.63 -9.63
N VAL A 114 6.68 3.45 -8.76
CA VAL A 114 5.78 2.29 -8.81
C VAL A 114 4.97 2.28 -10.11
N THR A 115 4.46 3.43 -10.52
CA THR A 115 3.73 3.55 -11.80
C THR A 115 4.61 3.12 -12.97
N LYS A 116 5.82 3.67 -13.07
CA LYS A 116 6.79 3.32 -14.12
C LYS A 116 7.23 1.86 -14.07
N HIS A 117 7.37 1.29 -12.88
CA HIS A 117 7.69 -0.12 -12.72
C HIS A 117 6.57 -0.99 -13.31
N ASN A 118 5.32 -0.71 -12.93
CA ASN A 118 4.17 -1.52 -13.34
C ASN A 118 3.90 -1.43 -14.85
N GLU A 119 4.08 -0.26 -15.46
CA GLU A 119 4.00 -0.09 -16.91
C GLU A 119 5.01 -0.94 -17.67
N ARG A 120 6.21 -1.14 -17.10
CA ARG A 120 7.30 -1.90 -17.74
C ARG A 120 7.29 -3.38 -17.41
N ASN A 121 6.54 -3.81 -16.40
CA ASN A 121 6.58 -5.18 -15.88
C ASN A 121 5.17 -5.74 -15.67
N PRO A 122 4.35 -5.89 -16.75
CA PRO A 122 3.01 -6.45 -16.62
C PRO A 122 3.07 -7.89 -16.05
N GLY A 123 2.16 -8.18 -15.10
CA GLY A 123 2.13 -9.43 -14.34
C GLY A 123 3.07 -9.45 -13.12
N LYS A 124 3.81 -8.36 -12.88
CA LYS A 124 4.70 -8.19 -11.72
C LYS A 124 4.43 -6.87 -11.00
N GLU A 125 3.18 -6.46 -11.03
CA GLU A 125 2.75 -5.18 -10.48
C GLU A 125 2.99 -5.12 -8.97
N VAL A 126 3.24 -3.90 -8.51
CA VAL A 126 3.43 -3.53 -7.11
C VAL A 126 2.35 -2.54 -6.71
N ILE A 127 1.80 -2.69 -5.53
CA ILE A 127 0.83 -1.75 -4.96
C ILE A 127 1.54 -0.92 -3.89
N TYR A 128 1.33 0.39 -3.94
CA TYR A 128 1.82 1.32 -2.94
C TYR A 128 0.68 1.75 -2.00
N LEU A 129 0.85 1.48 -0.71
CA LEU A 129 -0.06 1.76 0.39
C LEU A 129 0.51 2.91 1.22
N ASN A 130 -0.10 4.08 1.10
CA ASN A 130 0.29 5.29 1.83
C ASN A 130 -0.58 5.44 3.07
N ASP A 131 0.01 5.39 4.24
CA ASP A 131 -0.72 5.44 5.51
C ASP A 131 -0.69 6.82 6.21
N SER A 132 0.14 7.77 5.77
CA SER A 132 0.26 9.06 6.46
C SER A 132 0.84 10.23 5.66
N ALA A 133 1.28 10.04 4.42
CA ALA A 133 1.70 11.17 3.58
C ALA A 133 0.47 11.94 3.06
N VAL A 134 0.41 13.23 3.37
CA VAL A 134 -0.80 14.03 3.35
C VAL A 134 -0.92 15.03 2.19
N ASP A 135 0.01 15.01 1.23
CA ASP A 135 -0.05 15.91 0.08
C ASP A 135 -1.30 15.63 -0.75
N PRO A 136 -2.18 16.64 -0.99
CA PRO A 136 -3.39 16.47 -1.78
C PRO A 136 -3.12 15.99 -3.21
N ASP A 137 -1.99 16.36 -3.80
CA ASP A 137 -1.65 16.01 -5.18
C ASP A 137 -1.49 14.51 -5.38
N LEU A 138 -1.16 13.76 -4.35
CA LEU A 138 -1.05 12.29 -4.40
C LEU A 138 -2.33 11.58 -4.85
N THR A 139 -3.50 12.18 -4.64
CA THR A 139 -4.79 11.66 -5.08
C THR A 139 -5.52 12.61 -6.04
N ASN A 140 -4.81 13.62 -6.55
CA ASN A 140 -5.31 14.62 -7.48
C ASN A 140 -4.39 14.67 -8.73
N SER A 141 -3.58 15.71 -8.89
CA SER A 141 -2.77 15.95 -10.09
C SER A 141 -1.67 14.90 -10.32
N LYS A 142 -1.24 14.20 -9.25
CA LYS A 142 -0.23 13.13 -9.24
C LYS A 142 -0.80 11.76 -8.88
N CYS A 143 -2.11 11.58 -9.04
CA CYS A 143 -2.74 10.31 -8.72
C CYS A 143 -2.20 9.18 -9.62
N SER A 144 -2.14 7.99 -9.06
CA SER A 144 -1.78 6.76 -9.75
C SER A 144 -2.76 5.65 -9.39
N TYR A 145 -3.12 4.83 -10.36
CA TYR A 145 -3.95 3.64 -10.14
C TYR A 145 -3.34 2.67 -9.11
N TRP A 146 -2.04 2.72 -8.90
CA TRP A 146 -1.28 1.82 -8.04
C TRP A 146 -0.99 2.38 -6.65
N HIS A 147 -1.47 3.60 -6.35
CA HIS A 147 -1.31 4.27 -5.07
C HIS A 147 -2.63 4.38 -4.32
N PHE A 148 -2.65 3.92 -3.07
CA PHE A 148 -3.82 3.98 -2.19
C PHE A 148 -3.46 4.69 -0.90
N ARG A 149 -4.16 5.79 -0.59
CA ARG A 149 -3.99 6.54 0.66
C ARG A 149 -5.09 6.18 1.64
N PHE A 150 -4.70 5.94 2.89
CA PHE A 150 -5.60 5.56 3.99
C PHE A 150 -5.86 6.69 4.98
N ASP A 151 -5.07 7.77 4.93
CA ASP A 151 -5.26 8.95 5.78
C ASP A 151 -5.86 10.13 4.99
N ALA A 152 -6.50 11.05 5.70
CA ALA A 152 -6.98 12.30 5.13
C ALA A 152 -5.79 13.16 4.66
N ASP A 153 -5.95 13.88 3.54
CA ASP A 153 -4.96 14.86 3.12
C ASP A 153 -5.01 16.14 3.93
N THR A 154 -4.03 17.01 3.68
CA THR A 154 -3.92 18.29 4.39
C THR A 154 -5.16 19.17 4.18
N SER A 155 -5.76 19.18 2.98
CA SER A 155 -6.95 19.99 2.71
C SER A 155 -8.13 19.52 3.52
N MET A 156 -8.38 18.20 3.57
CA MET A 156 -9.45 17.60 4.37
C MET A 156 -9.25 17.86 5.87
N LYS A 157 -7.99 17.73 6.37
CA LYS A 157 -7.65 18.01 7.78
C LYS A 157 -7.86 19.48 8.13
N MET A 158 -7.46 20.38 7.24
CA MET A 158 -7.63 21.83 7.46
C MET A 158 -9.10 22.24 7.38
N GLU A 159 -9.89 21.67 6.48
CA GLU A 159 -11.32 21.92 6.41
C GLU A 159 -12.03 21.49 7.69
N ALA A 160 -11.77 20.28 8.17
CA ALA A 160 -12.33 19.78 9.42
C ALA A 160 -11.95 20.66 10.63
N MET A 161 -10.67 21.06 10.72
CA MET A 161 -10.20 21.93 11.79
C MET A 161 -10.83 23.33 11.71
N SER A 162 -10.88 23.91 10.50
CA SER A 162 -11.49 25.24 10.30
C SER A 162 -12.96 25.22 10.64
N SER A 163 -13.71 24.21 10.23
CA SER A 163 -15.13 24.04 10.57
C SER A 163 -15.34 23.93 12.09
N PHE A 164 -14.50 23.16 12.79
CA PHE A 164 -14.54 23.09 14.25
C PHE A 164 -14.26 24.46 14.89
N MET A 165 -13.26 25.21 14.38
CA MET A 165 -12.86 26.48 14.97
C MET A 165 -13.89 27.60 14.77
N VAL A 166 -14.68 27.59 13.70
CA VAL A 166 -15.75 28.58 13.48
C VAL A 166 -16.75 28.61 14.63
N ASP A 167 -17.03 27.46 15.23
CA ASP A 167 -17.98 27.34 16.33
C ASP A 167 -17.37 27.68 17.69
N GLN A 168 -16.04 27.81 17.79
CA GLN A 168 -15.31 28.08 19.03
C GLN A 168 -15.12 29.60 19.25
N LYS A 169 -16.18 30.28 19.71
CA LYS A 169 -16.20 31.76 19.90
C LYS A 169 -15.18 32.26 20.93
N ASP A 170 -14.69 31.39 21.79
CA ASP A 170 -13.75 31.73 22.87
C ASP A 170 -12.29 31.72 22.40
N ILE A 171 -11.97 31.14 21.25
CA ILE A 171 -10.63 31.15 20.68
C ILE A 171 -10.30 32.56 20.17
N LYS A 172 -9.36 33.23 20.82
CA LYS A 172 -8.92 34.58 20.45
C LYS A 172 -7.53 34.64 19.82
N LYS A 173 -6.72 33.57 19.99
CA LYS A 173 -5.35 33.50 19.48
C LYS A 173 -5.04 32.08 19.03
N ILE A 174 -4.31 31.99 17.91
CA ILE A 174 -3.85 30.74 17.33
C ILE A 174 -2.34 30.81 17.15
N TYR A 175 -1.63 29.74 17.51
CA TYR A 175 -0.22 29.57 17.24
C TYR A 175 -0.05 28.43 16.23
N ILE A 176 0.74 28.68 15.18
CA ILE A 176 1.07 27.67 14.17
C ILE A 176 2.51 27.25 14.40
N LEU A 177 2.74 25.96 14.62
CA LEU A 177 4.06 25.36 14.67
C LEU A 177 4.27 24.59 13.36
N GLY A 178 5.30 24.95 12.61
CA GLY A 178 5.70 24.28 11.37
C GLY A 178 6.93 23.38 11.60
N GLN A 179 7.12 22.43 10.71
CA GLN A 179 8.36 21.63 10.58
C GLN A 179 9.26 22.25 9.53
#